data_3e1bd9d3b01e0004fdbce35778112d21
#
_entry.id   3e1bd9d3b01e0004fdbce35778112d21
#
_cell.length_a   1.000
_cell.length_b   1.000
_cell.length_c   1.000
_cell.angle_alpha   90.00
_cell.angle_beta   90.00
_cell.angle_gamma   90.00
#
_symmetry.space_group_name_H-M   'P 1'
#
loop_
_entity.id
_entity.type
_entity.pdbx_description
1 polymer ?
#
loop_
_entity_poly.entity_id
_entity_poly.type
_entity_poly.pdbx_seq_one_letter_code
_entity_poly.pdbx_strand_id
1 'polypeptide(L)'
;IISINHNINPQNIIDIFRNNKGKQIKHWGDKEYDRLLELIHTAISHDCCFTMGINNLDGSMIAGAVFMFSHDRIIFLFSGNDEKHKDKHALTMIIDNVIRQFSETQYTLDFEGSDSEGLARFYKGFGGKEVFYPEIKQNNLKGILRFIYKIMRK
;
A
#
# COMPACT_ATOMS: atom_id res chain seq x y z
N ILE A 1 -11.43 6.79 22.55
CA ILE A 1 -12.07 6.27 21.34
C ILE A 1 -11.11 6.54 20.19
N ILE A 2 -10.69 5.49 19.49
CA ILE A 2 -9.89 5.61 18.26
C ILE A 2 -10.84 6.08 17.16
N SER A 3 -10.49 7.18 16.48
CA SER A 3 -11.31 7.73 15.37
C SER A 3 -10.61 7.52 14.03
N ILE A 4 -11.40 7.20 13.01
CA ILE A 4 -10.95 7.20 11.62
C ILE A 4 -11.05 8.63 11.09
N ASN A 5 -9.96 9.13 10.55
CA ASN A 5 -9.86 10.44 9.94
C ASN A 5 -9.70 10.30 8.42
N HIS A 6 -10.41 11.14 7.69
CA HIS A 6 -10.34 11.23 6.22
C HIS A 6 -9.43 12.39 5.80
N ASN A 7 -8.97 12.36 4.56
CA ASN A 7 -8.14 13.41 3.95
C ASN A 7 -6.86 13.73 4.75
N ILE A 8 -6.22 12.67 5.22
CA ILE A 8 -4.94 12.76 5.94
C ILE A 8 -3.86 13.27 5.00
N ASN A 9 -2.98 14.13 5.52
CA ASN A 9 -1.79 14.54 4.75
C ASN A 9 -0.96 13.30 4.37
N PRO A 10 -0.72 13.05 3.08
CA PRO A 10 0.05 11.88 2.61
C PRO A 10 1.45 11.80 3.22
N GLN A 11 2.08 12.93 3.50
CA GLN A 11 3.39 12.96 4.16
C GLN A 11 3.38 12.21 5.49
N ASN A 12 2.33 12.36 6.29
CA ASN A 12 2.25 11.68 7.59
C ASN A 12 2.20 10.15 7.42
N ILE A 13 1.53 9.66 6.36
CA ILE A 13 1.47 8.21 6.05
C ILE A 13 2.85 7.70 5.62
N ILE A 14 3.53 8.47 4.77
CA ILE A 14 4.89 8.16 4.31
C ILE A 14 5.86 8.15 5.50
N ASP A 15 5.77 9.11 6.41
CA ASP A 15 6.65 9.21 7.58
C ASP A 15 6.48 8.01 8.52
N ILE A 16 5.25 7.57 8.77
CA ILE A 16 5.01 6.35 9.55
C ILE A 16 5.62 5.14 8.85
N PHE A 17 5.39 4.96 7.55
CA PHE A 17 5.98 3.87 6.81
C PHE A 17 7.50 3.90 6.87
N ARG A 18 8.10 5.06 6.57
CA ARG A 18 9.55 5.28 6.55
C ARG A 18 10.19 4.94 7.90
N ASN A 19 9.55 5.37 8.99
CA ASN A 19 10.03 5.15 10.35
C ASN A 19 9.86 3.72 10.86
N ASN A 20 9.06 2.90 10.20
CA ASN A 20 8.78 1.52 10.57
C ASN A 20 9.27 0.54 9.48
N LYS A 21 8.38 0.07 8.62
CA LYS A 21 8.64 -0.92 7.58
C LYS A 21 9.66 -0.44 6.53
N GLY A 22 9.65 0.84 6.22
CA GLY A 22 10.55 1.46 5.25
C GLY A 22 12.03 1.30 5.58
N LYS A 23 12.40 1.19 6.87
CA LYS A 23 13.78 0.92 7.32
C LYS A 23 14.36 -0.38 6.76
N GLN A 24 13.51 -1.31 6.38
CA GLN A 24 13.91 -2.60 5.82
C GLN A 24 14.11 -2.56 4.31
N ILE A 25 13.71 -1.46 3.65
CA ILE A 25 13.78 -1.31 2.20
C ILE A 25 15.05 -0.53 1.83
N LYS A 26 16.12 -1.26 1.49
CA LYS A 26 17.45 -0.69 1.24
C LYS A 26 17.54 0.22 0.01
N HIS A 27 16.59 0.14 -0.93
CA HIS A 27 16.65 0.86 -2.21
C HIS A 27 15.78 2.11 -2.26
N TRP A 28 15.08 2.45 -1.16
CA TRP A 28 14.25 3.65 -1.05
C TRP A 28 14.99 4.71 -0.23
N GLY A 29 15.30 5.82 -0.89
CA GLY A 29 15.84 7.04 -0.30
C GLY A 29 14.83 8.19 -0.37
N ASP A 30 15.28 9.40 -0.08
CA ASP A 30 14.44 10.60 -0.10
C ASP A 30 13.76 10.77 -1.46
N LYS A 31 14.49 10.54 -2.55
CA LYS A 31 13.99 10.70 -3.92
C LYS A 31 12.78 9.80 -4.24
N GLU A 32 12.76 8.56 -3.75
CA GLU A 32 11.65 7.63 -3.95
C GLU A 32 10.43 8.07 -3.15
N TYR A 33 10.64 8.52 -1.91
CA TYR A 33 9.57 9.05 -1.07
C TYR A 33 8.98 10.36 -1.62
N ASP A 34 9.82 11.27 -2.12
CA ASP A 34 9.38 12.53 -2.75
C ASP A 34 8.51 12.24 -3.99
N ARG A 35 8.94 11.29 -4.84
CA ARG A 35 8.16 10.87 -6.01
C ARG A 35 6.82 10.23 -5.63
N LEU A 36 6.81 9.42 -4.58
CA LEU A 36 5.57 8.83 -4.08
C LEU A 36 4.62 9.92 -3.58
N LEU A 37 5.14 10.89 -2.83
CA LEU A 37 4.37 12.02 -2.34
C LEU A 37 3.77 12.85 -3.48
N GLU A 38 4.58 13.18 -4.50
CA GLU A 38 4.15 13.91 -5.70
C GLU A 38 3.05 13.14 -6.45
N LEU A 39 3.22 11.82 -6.61
CA LEU A 39 2.20 10.96 -7.22
C LEU A 39 0.87 11.04 -6.47
N ILE A 40 0.91 10.91 -5.14
CA ILE A 40 -0.30 10.93 -4.31
C ILE A 40 -0.97 12.31 -4.39
N HIS A 41 -0.21 13.41 -4.29
CA HIS A 41 -0.77 14.76 -4.40
C HIS A 41 -1.40 15.02 -5.78
N THR A 42 -0.73 14.57 -6.85
CA THR A 42 -1.29 14.66 -8.20
C THR A 42 -2.60 13.87 -8.32
N ALA A 43 -2.64 12.65 -7.80
CA ALA A 43 -3.85 11.84 -7.84
C ALA A 43 -5.01 12.45 -7.00
N ILE A 44 -4.70 13.06 -5.86
CA ILE A 44 -5.69 13.79 -5.05
C ILE A 44 -6.23 15.01 -5.82
N SER A 45 -5.36 15.77 -6.49
CA SER A 45 -5.79 16.96 -7.26
C SER A 45 -6.66 16.64 -8.48
N HIS A 46 -6.67 15.37 -8.91
CA HIS A 46 -7.52 14.84 -9.98
C HIS A 46 -8.72 14.02 -9.46
N ASP A 47 -9.02 14.08 -8.17
CA ASP A 47 -10.10 13.32 -7.52
C ASP A 47 -9.99 11.79 -7.72
N CYS A 48 -8.77 11.30 -8.01
CA CYS A 48 -8.48 9.88 -8.23
C CYS A 48 -7.92 9.18 -6.99
N CYS A 49 -7.80 9.87 -5.86
CA CYS A 49 -7.15 9.33 -4.67
C CYS A 49 -7.76 9.91 -3.40
N PHE A 50 -7.85 9.08 -2.37
CA PHE A 50 -8.19 9.53 -1.02
C PHE A 50 -7.28 8.88 0.02
N THR A 51 -7.18 9.50 1.18
CA THR A 51 -6.36 9.03 2.27
C THR A 51 -7.19 8.87 3.54
N MET A 52 -6.84 7.88 4.34
CA MET A 52 -7.44 7.62 5.63
C MET A 52 -6.37 7.36 6.68
N GLY A 53 -6.65 7.73 7.91
CA GLY A 53 -5.73 7.48 9.02
C GLY A 53 -6.44 7.29 10.35
N ILE A 54 -5.73 6.70 11.28
CA ILE A 54 -6.17 6.50 12.66
C ILE A 54 -5.15 7.12 13.60
N ASN A 55 -5.66 7.93 14.50
CA ASN A 55 -4.87 8.54 15.57
C ASN A 55 -5.11 7.82 16.91
N ASN A 56 -4.08 7.80 17.71
CA ASN A 56 -4.14 7.40 19.11
C ASN A 56 -4.83 8.48 19.94
N LEU A 57 -5.09 8.20 21.21
CA LEU A 57 -5.73 9.13 22.17
C LEU A 57 -4.88 10.40 22.42
N ASP A 58 -3.58 10.33 22.25
CA ASP A 58 -2.65 11.47 22.37
C ASP A 58 -2.56 12.31 21.09
N GLY A 59 -3.35 11.98 20.07
CA GLY A 59 -3.36 12.65 18.77
C GLY A 59 -2.30 12.17 17.77
N SER A 60 -1.37 11.31 18.19
CA SER A 60 -0.37 10.74 17.29
C SER A 60 -1.01 9.77 16.29
N MET A 61 -0.64 9.86 15.01
CA MET A 61 -1.14 8.94 14.01
C MET A 61 -0.44 7.58 14.14
N ILE A 62 -1.21 6.50 14.20
CA ILE A 62 -0.71 5.12 14.37
C ILE A 62 -0.84 4.27 13.11
N ALA A 63 -1.73 4.63 12.20
CA ALA A 63 -1.82 4.02 10.88
C ALA A 63 -2.42 4.99 9.87
N GLY A 64 -2.05 4.82 8.61
CA GLY A 64 -2.64 5.54 7.50
C GLY A 64 -2.55 4.73 6.21
N ALA A 65 -3.48 5.00 5.30
CA ALA A 65 -3.54 4.33 4.01
C ALA A 65 -3.94 5.29 2.90
N VAL A 66 -3.46 4.99 1.71
CA VAL A 66 -3.72 5.70 0.45
C VAL A 66 -4.47 4.75 -0.45
N PHE A 67 -5.62 5.20 -0.95
CA PHE A 67 -6.47 4.47 -1.89
C PHE A 67 -6.61 5.25 -3.18
N MET A 68 -6.55 4.56 -4.31
CA MET A 68 -6.67 5.18 -5.62
C MET A 68 -7.84 4.58 -6.40
N PHE A 69 -8.63 5.43 -7.03
CA PHE A 69 -9.67 4.99 -7.95
C PHE A 69 -9.07 4.73 -9.33
N SER A 70 -9.37 3.58 -9.90
CA SER A 70 -9.05 3.25 -11.28
C SER A 70 -10.14 2.36 -11.88
N HIS A 71 -10.90 2.91 -12.83
CA HIS A 71 -12.08 2.23 -13.39
C HIS A 71 -13.03 1.81 -12.25
N ASP A 72 -13.43 0.54 -12.22
CA ASP A 72 -14.34 -0.01 -11.19
C ASP A 72 -13.55 -0.58 -9.97
N ARG A 73 -12.35 -0.05 -9.70
CA ARG A 73 -11.48 -0.52 -8.60
C ARG A 73 -11.11 0.59 -7.65
N ILE A 74 -11.00 0.22 -6.40
CA ILE A 74 -10.32 0.99 -5.36
C ILE A 74 -9.03 0.24 -5.05
N ILE A 75 -7.91 0.79 -5.47
CA ILE A 75 -6.57 0.20 -5.28
C ILE A 75 -6.05 0.60 -3.91
N PHE A 76 -5.71 -0.37 -3.08
CA PHE A 76 -4.98 -0.16 -1.82
C PHE A 76 -3.50 0.08 -2.15
N LEU A 77 -3.18 1.34 -2.49
CA LEU A 77 -1.91 1.70 -3.10
C LEU A 77 -0.74 1.66 -2.12
N PHE A 78 -0.92 2.23 -0.93
CA PHE A 78 0.17 2.40 0.03
C PHE A 78 -0.36 2.53 1.46
N SER A 79 0.42 2.09 2.44
CA SER A 79 0.06 2.24 3.85
C SER A 79 1.27 2.35 4.77
N GLY A 80 1.11 3.09 5.86
CA GLY A 80 2.01 3.14 6.99
C GLY A 80 1.32 2.64 8.25
N ASN A 81 2.03 1.85 9.05
CA ASN A 81 1.54 1.37 10.34
C ASN A 81 2.65 1.45 11.38
N ASP A 82 2.35 2.02 12.54
CA ASP A 82 3.29 2.07 13.65
C ASP A 82 3.39 0.67 14.29
N GLU A 83 4.59 0.11 14.26
CA GLU A 83 4.84 -1.22 14.79
C GLU A 83 4.64 -1.31 16.31
N LYS A 84 4.76 -0.20 17.02
CA LYS A 84 4.52 -0.14 18.47
C LYS A 84 3.04 -0.30 18.84
N HIS A 85 2.15 -0.03 17.89
CA HIS A 85 0.70 -0.05 18.07
C HIS A 85 0.00 -1.11 17.22
N LYS A 86 0.71 -2.18 16.82
CA LYS A 86 0.15 -3.28 16.02
C LYS A 86 -1.04 -3.97 16.67
N ASP A 87 -1.02 -4.06 17.99
CA ASP A 87 -2.11 -4.63 18.83
C ASP A 87 -3.44 -3.89 18.66
N LYS A 88 -3.43 -2.65 18.20
CA LYS A 88 -4.64 -1.86 17.98
C LYS A 88 -5.32 -2.15 16.64
N HIS A 89 -4.74 -2.96 15.79
CA HIS A 89 -5.29 -3.35 14.49
C HIS A 89 -5.77 -2.17 13.62
N ALA A 90 -5.11 -1.01 13.73
CA ALA A 90 -5.55 0.23 13.13
C ALA A 90 -5.68 0.13 11.59
N LEU A 91 -4.73 -0.51 10.91
CA LEU A 91 -4.80 -0.71 9.47
C LEU A 91 -5.99 -1.61 9.07
N THR A 92 -6.30 -2.63 9.88
CA THR A 92 -7.49 -3.48 9.68
C THR A 92 -8.77 -2.66 9.75
N MET A 93 -8.86 -1.72 10.71
CA MET A 93 -10.02 -0.84 10.85
C MET A 93 -10.18 0.11 9.65
N ILE A 94 -9.08 0.62 9.09
CA ILE A 94 -9.13 1.46 7.89
C ILE A 94 -9.69 0.64 6.71
N ILE A 95 -9.16 -0.56 6.48
CA ILE A 95 -9.61 -1.43 5.37
C ILE A 95 -11.07 -1.84 5.55
N ASP A 96 -11.48 -2.24 6.75
CA ASP A 96 -12.89 -2.59 7.04
C ASP A 96 -13.83 -1.40 6.79
N ASN A 97 -13.40 -0.19 7.16
CA ASN A 97 -14.17 1.02 6.89
C ASN A 97 -14.36 1.26 5.38
N VAL A 98 -13.29 1.11 4.57
CA VAL A 98 -13.39 1.25 3.12
C VAL A 98 -14.32 0.17 2.54
N ILE A 99 -14.20 -1.07 2.97
CA ILE A 99 -15.08 -2.17 2.53
C ILE A 99 -16.54 -1.81 2.82
N ARG A 100 -16.87 -1.34 4.03
CA ARG A 100 -18.23 -0.94 4.41
C ARG A 100 -18.73 0.25 3.59
N GLN A 101 -17.89 1.26 3.39
CA GLN A 101 -18.25 2.46 2.64
C GLN A 101 -18.63 2.16 1.19
N PHE A 102 -18.00 1.16 0.57
CA PHE A 102 -18.19 0.82 -0.83
C PHE A 102 -18.89 -0.51 -1.08
N SER A 103 -19.45 -1.17 -0.04
CA SER A 103 -20.09 -2.49 -0.13
C SER A 103 -21.29 -2.54 -1.06
N GLU A 104 -22.06 -1.44 -1.16
CA GLU A 104 -23.26 -1.34 -2.00
C GLU A 104 -22.96 -0.66 -3.36
N THR A 105 -21.70 -0.67 -3.79
CA THR A 105 -21.27 -0.04 -5.04
C THR A 105 -20.69 -1.07 -6.01
N GLN A 106 -20.45 -0.63 -7.25
CA GLN A 106 -19.78 -1.46 -8.26
C GLN A 106 -18.26 -1.63 -8.04
N TYR A 107 -17.68 -0.92 -7.07
CA TYR A 107 -16.25 -0.95 -6.86
C TYR A 107 -15.77 -2.27 -6.26
N THR A 108 -14.61 -2.74 -6.74
CA THR A 108 -13.85 -3.84 -6.16
C THR A 108 -12.64 -3.29 -5.44
N LEU A 109 -12.45 -3.63 -4.16
CA LEU A 109 -11.20 -3.31 -3.46
C LEU A 109 -10.09 -4.23 -3.94
N ASP A 110 -9.05 -3.65 -4.53
CA ASP A 110 -7.89 -4.33 -5.07
C ASP A 110 -6.69 -4.12 -4.15
N PHE A 111 -6.17 -5.20 -3.60
CA PHE A 111 -4.98 -5.20 -2.74
C PHE A 111 -3.66 -5.26 -3.51
N GLU A 112 -3.69 -5.15 -4.85
CA GLU A 112 -2.52 -5.25 -5.76
C GLU A 112 -1.80 -6.61 -5.72
N GLY A 113 -2.04 -7.40 -4.74
CA GLY A 113 -1.40 -8.70 -4.58
C GLY A 113 -0.13 -8.65 -3.73
N SER A 114 0.38 -9.82 -3.42
CA SER A 114 1.62 -9.97 -2.66
C SER A 114 2.18 -11.38 -2.79
N ASP A 115 3.48 -11.49 -3.07
CA ASP A 115 4.24 -12.73 -2.96
C ASP A 115 4.59 -13.09 -1.50
N SER A 116 4.25 -12.21 -0.54
CA SER A 116 4.43 -12.46 0.88
C SER A 116 3.24 -13.23 1.46
N GLU A 117 3.47 -14.45 1.95
CA GLU A 117 2.43 -15.29 2.56
C GLU A 117 1.68 -14.56 3.70
N GLY A 118 2.40 -13.75 4.49
CA GLY A 118 1.80 -12.99 5.59
C GLY A 118 0.80 -11.95 5.10
N LEU A 119 1.13 -11.20 4.05
CA LEU A 119 0.24 -10.22 3.44
C LEU A 119 -0.93 -10.91 2.72
N ALA A 120 -0.67 -11.97 1.97
CA ALA A 120 -1.72 -12.76 1.31
C ALA A 120 -2.74 -13.29 2.33
N ARG A 121 -2.28 -13.81 3.48
CA ARG A 121 -3.15 -14.24 4.58
C ARG A 121 -3.96 -13.07 5.15
N PHE A 122 -3.33 -11.92 5.34
CA PHE A 122 -3.99 -10.71 5.84
C PHE A 122 -5.12 -10.27 4.90
N TYR A 123 -4.87 -10.21 3.58
CA TYR A 123 -5.88 -9.84 2.59
C TYR A 123 -7.01 -10.88 2.46
N LYS A 124 -6.69 -12.17 2.56
CA LYS A 124 -7.71 -13.24 2.62
C LYS A 124 -8.64 -13.11 3.82
N GLY A 125 -8.17 -12.53 4.93
CA GLY A 125 -8.98 -12.25 6.11
C GLY A 125 -10.16 -11.30 5.86
N PHE A 126 -10.07 -10.46 4.83
CA PHE A 126 -11.18 -9.59 4.37
C PHE A 126 -12.07 -10.24 3.30
N GLY A 127 -11.92 -11.51 3.02
CA GLY A 127 -12.66 -12.21 1.96
C GLY A 127 -12.04 -12.00 0.55
N GLY A 128 -10.83 -11.49 0.47
CA GLY A 128 -10.12 -11.27 -0.79
C GLY A 128 -9.97 -12.57 -1.60
N LYS A 129 -10.29 -12.51 -2.88
CA LYS A 129 -10.10 -13.59 -3.85
C LYS A 129 -8.75 -13.43 -4.53
N GLU A 130 -8.00 -14.51 -4.56
CA GLU A 130 -6.71 -14.55 -5.25
C GLU A 130 -6.93 -14.67 -6.76
N VAL A 131 -6.29 -13.78 -7.52
CA VAL A 131 -6.32 -13.79 -8.98
C VAL A 131 -4.90 -13.97 -9.48
N PHE A 132 -4.66 -15.06 -10.21
CA PHE A 132 -3.36 -15.34 -10.81
C PHE A 132 -3.26 -14.69 -12.20
N TYR A 133 -2.16 -14.01 -12.44
CA TYR A 133 -1.82 -13.52 -13.77
C TYR A 133 -0.44 -14.07 -14.19
N PRO A 134 -0.27 -14.49 -15.45
CA PRO A 134 0.98 -15.07 -15.90
C PRO A 134 2.06 -13.99 -16.09
N GLU A 135 3.25 -14.24 -15.56
CA GLU A 135 4.43 -13.46 -15.90
C GLU A 135 5.17 -14.14 -17.07
N ILE A 136 5.29 -13.46 -18.21
CA ILE A 136 6.06 -13.94 -19.37
C ILE A 136 7.44 -13.30 -19.32
N LYS A 137 8.46 -14.13 -19.08
CA LYS A 137 9.88 -13.71 -19.12
C LYS A 137 10.53 -14.23 -20.38
N GLN A 138 10.87 -13.34 -21.31
CA GLN A 138 11.63 -13.67 -22.50
C GLN A 138 13.03 -13.05 -22.40
N ASN A 139 14.07 -13.89 -22.50
CA ASN A 139 15.45 -13.44 -22.53
C ASN A 139 16.12 -13.96 -23.81
N ASN A 140 16.31 -13.08 -24.77
CA ASN A 140 16.92 -13.39 -26.07
C ASN A 140 18.45 -13.23 -26.07
N LEU A 141 19.09 -12.95 -24.95
CA LEU A 141 20.54 -12.87 -24.82
C LEU A 141 21.16 -14.24 -25.03
N LYS A 142 22.18 -14.31 -25.89
CA LYS A 142 22.90 -15.56 -26.21
C LYS A 142 24.22 -15.65 -25.46
N GLY A 143 24.64 -16.88 -25.13
CA GLY A 143 25.98 -17.21 -24.63
C GLY A 143 26.38 -16.41 -23.37
N ILE A 144 27.56 -15.80 -23.41
CA ILE A 144 28.19 -15.09 -22.30
C ILE A 144 27.33 -13.94 -21.77
N LEU A 145 26.64 -13.20 -22.63
CA LEU A 145 25.78 -12.10 -22.22
C LEU A 145 24.61 -12.57 -21.33
N ARG A 146 24.05 -13.73 -21.62
CA ARG A 146 23.00 -14.35 -20.78
C ARG A 146 23.55 -14.74 -19.40
N PHE A 147 24.76 -15.22 -19.34
CA PHE A 147 25.43 -15.61 -18.11
C PHE A 147 25.72 -14.36 -17.22
N ILE A 148 26.29 -13.31 -17.81
CA ILE A 148 26.55 -12.03 -17.14
C ILE A 148 25.28 -11.42 -16.58
N TYR A 149 24.20 -11.38 -17.39
CA TYR A 149 22.88 -10.87 -16.97
C TYR A 149 22.33 -11.64 -15.77
N LYS A 150 22.51 -12.97 -15.72
CA LYS A 150 22.06 -13.82 -14.63
C LYS A 150 22.81 -13.56 -13.30
N ILE A 151 24.09 -13.17 -13.39
CA ILE A 151 24.91 -12.82 -12.22
C ILE A 151 24.55 -11.44 -11.67
N MET A 152 24.31 -10.46 -12.55
CA MET A 152 24.00 -9.08 -12.17
C MET A 152 22.58 -8.92 -11.55
N ARG A 153 21.71 -9.91 -11.70
CA ARG A 153 20.32 -9.88 -11.23
C ARG A 153 20.09 -10.69 -9.93
N LYS A 154 21.16 -11.18 -9.31
CA LYS A 154 21.12 -11.71 -7.94
C LYS A 154 21.41 -10.60 -6.94
#